data_cd765312d4d536360b9a626542c60c1e
#
_entry.id   cd765312d4d536360b9a626542c60c1e
#
_cell.length_a   1.000
_cell.length_b   1.000
_cell.length_c   1.000
_cell.angle_alpha   90.00
_cell.angle_beta   90.00
_cell.angle_gamma   90.00
#
_symmetry.space_group_name_H-M   'P 1'
#
loop_
_entity.id
_entity.type
_entity.pdbx_description
1 polymer ?
#
loop_
_entity_poly.entity_id
_entity_poly.type
_entity_poly.pdbx_seq_one_letter_code
_entity_poly.pdbx_strand_id
1 'polypeptide(L)'
;MKIILVRHGHPDYINDCLTPLGHEQAAKAALRLKDEGIEKIYSSPFGRAYETALHTAEVLSQNVTKLDFMHEIRWGSSDGKEIYKEGHPWDTSLYAISLGHSLMDEGWTKSSPFSNNIVFSEVERVAAESDKWLESLGYRREGANYRVVGDDTDRTIALFSHGGSSSALLSHMLNLPFFYLCRAICPDFTAITVLSLSDEKGGLTAPMIEIANDSRHIRSGGVSYEM
;
A
#
# COMPACT_ATOMS: atom_id res chain seq x y z
N MET A 1 -13.63 1.17 11.58
CA MET A 1 -13.40 0.76 10.17
C MET A 1 -12.19 -0.12 10.07
N LYS A 2 -12.25 -1.17 9.25
CA LYS A 2 -11.06 -1.95 8.84
C LYS A 2 -10.73 -1.68 7.38
N ILE A 3 -9.43 -1.52 7.09
CA ILE A 3 -8.89 -1.38 5.74
C ILE A 3 -7.96 -2.56 5.49
N ILE A 4 -8.30 -3.40 4.53
CA ILE A 4 -7.51 -4.55 4.09
C ILE A 4 -6.75 -4.14 2.84
N LEU A 5 -5.44 -3.93 2.96
CA LEU A 5 -4.56 -3.67 1.83
C LEU A 5 -4.06 -4.98 1.27
N VAL A 6 -4.13 -5.15 -0.05
CA VAL A 6 -3.69 -6.36 -0.76
C VAL A 6 -2.78 -5.95 -1.91
N ARG A 7 -1.54 -6.45 -1.92
CA ARG A 7 -0.67 -6.26 -3.08
C ARG A 7 -1.15 -7.16 -4.24
N HIS A 8 -1.01 -6.69 -5.47
CA HIS A 8 -1.32 -7.49 -6.67
C HIS A 8 -0.57 -8.84 -6.70
N GLY A 9 -1.11 -9.82 -7.41
CA GLY A 9 -0.47 -11.11 -7.69
C GLY A 9 0.74 -10.99 -8.61
N HIS A 10 1.42 -12.11 -8.88
CA HIS A 10 2.60 -12.15 -9.75
C HIS A 10 2.29 -11.54 -11.13
N PRO A 11 3.00 -10.46 -11.54
CA PRO A 11 2.62 -9.67 -12.70
C PRO A 11 3.36 -10.05 -13.98
N ASP A 12 2.72 -9.81 -15.11
CA ASP A 12 3.33 -9.47 -16.37
C ASP A 12 3.39 -7.93 -16.48
N TYR A 13 4.55 -7.35 -16.25
CA TYR A 13 4.73 -5.89 -16.27
C TYR A 13 4.62 -5.29 -17.68
N ILE A 14 4.85 -6.08 -18.74
CA ILE A 14 4.81 -5.59 -20.13
C ILE A 14 3.36 -5.35 -20.53
N ASN A 15 2.48 -6.31 -20.21
CA ASN A 15 1.07 -6.26 -20.57
C ASN A 15 0.18 -5.68 -19.46
N ASP A 16 0.76 -5.32 -18.31
CA ASP A 16 0.07 -4.85 -17.10
C ASP A 16 -1.09 -5.76 -16.67
N CYS A 17 -0.84 -7.06 -16.63
CA CYS A 17 -1.82 -8.08 -16.23
C CYS A 17 -1.19 -9.09 -15.25
N LEU A 18 -1.96 -10.05 -14.77
CA LEU A 18 -1.46 -11.17 -13.99
C LEU A 18 -0.90 -12.26 -14.92
N THR A 19 0.15 -12.93 -14.46
CA THR A 19 0.57 -14.22 -15.03
C THR A 19 -0.36 -15.34 -14.55
N PRO A 20 -0.31 -16.56 -15.14
CA PRO A 20 -1.04 -17.72 -14.61
C PRO A 20 -0.80 -17.94 -13.10
N LEU A 21 0.45 -17.80 -12.64
CA LEU A 21 0.80 -17.85 -11.21
C LEU A 21 0.11 -16.73 -10.41
N GLY A 22 0.06 -15.53 -10.97
CA GLY A 22 -0.62 -14.39 -10.35
C GLY A 22 -2.11 -14.63 -10.15
N HIS A 23 -2.78 -15.24 -11.13
CA HIS A 23 -4.19 -15.65 -11.01
C HIS A 23 -4.41 -16.70 -9.93
N GLU A 24 -3.52 -17.71 -9.81
CA GLU A 24 -3.57 -18.68 -8.71
C GLU A 24 -3.40 -18.01 -7.34
N GLN A 25 -2.46 -17.08 -7.21
CA GLN A 25 -2.25 -16.33 -5.99
C GLN A 25 -3.48 -15.48 -5.64
N ALA A 26 -4.06 -14.78 -6.60
CA ALA A 26 -5.25 -13.95 -6.43
C ALA A 26 -6.47 -14.78 -6.01
N ALA A 27 -6.67 -15.98 -6.60
CA ALA A 27 -7.73 -16.88 -6.19
C ALA A 27 -7.59 -17.36 -4.74
N LYS A 28 -6.35 -17.69 -4.32
CA LYS A 28 -6.08 -18.06 -2.91
C LYS A 28 -6.30 -16.89 -1.95
N ALA A 29 -5.93 -15.67 -2.33
CA ALA A 29 -6.20 -14.47 -1.56
C ALA A 29 -7.71 -14.23 -1.43
N ALA A 30 -8.48 -14.39 -2.51
CA ALA A 30 -9.93 -14.25 -2.49
C ALA A 30 -10.60 -15.24 -1.51
N LEU A 31 -10.15 -16.51 -1.50
CA LEU A 31 -10.63 -17.50 -0.54
C LEU A 31 -10.25 -17.15 0.91
N ARG A 32 -9.06 -16.56 1.13
CA ARG A 32 -8.64 -16.09 2.46
C ARG A 32 -9.49 -14.91 2.94
N LEU A 33 -9.96 -14.07 2.03
CA LEU A 33 -10.71 -12.84 2.31
C LEU A 33 -12.23 -13.03 2.39
N LYS A 34 -12.76 -14.18 1.98
CA LYS A 34 -14.20 -14.41 1.79
C LYS A 34 -15.05 -14.17 3.06
N ASP A 35 -14.47 -14.43 4.24
CA ASP A 35 -15.17 -14.36 5.52
C ASP A 35 -14.80 -13.10 6.34
N GLU A 36 -14.08 -12.14 5.75
CA GLU A 36 -13.62 -10.91 6.42
C GLU A 36 -14.70 -9.80 6.49
N GLY A 37 -15.90 -10.04 5.98
CA GLY A 37 -16.98 -9.07 6.01
C GLY A 37 -16.75 -7.85 5.13
N ILE A 38 -16.03 -8.01 4.02
CA ILE A 38 -15.72 -6.91 3.09
C ILE A 38 -17.00 -6.40 2.44
N GLU A 39 -17.30 -5.12 2.64
CA GLU A 39 -18.47 -4.45 2.10
C GLU A 39 -18.17 -3.67 0.82
N LYS A 40 -16.91 -3.25 0.62
CA LYS A 40 -16.51 -2.48 -0.55
C LYS A 40 -15.11 -2.84 -1.00
N ILE A 41 -14.96 -3.00 -2.31
CA ILE A 41 -13.69 -3.34 -2.94
C ILE A 41 -13.21 -2.16 -3.77
N TYR A 42 -11.99 -1.70 -3.46
CA TYR A 42 -11.26 -0.70 -4.22
C TYR A 42 -10.05 -1.32 -4.89
N SER A 43 -9.62 -0.74 -6.00
CA SER A 43 -8.40 -1.15 -6.69
C SER A 43 -7.67 0.02 -7.32
N SER A 44 -6.35 -0.11 -7.42
CA SER A 44 -5.56 0.64 -8.42
C SER A 44 -6.18 0.47 -9.82
N PRO A 45 -6.06 1.47 -10.71
CA PRO A 45 -6.53 1.33 -12.09
C PRO A 45 -5.67 0.37 -12.93
N PHE A 46 -4.43 0.06 -12.50
CA PHE A 46 -3.51 -0.81 -13.24
C PHE A 46 -4.00 -2.25 -13.29
N GLY A 47 -3.86 -2.88 -14.47
CA GLY A 47 -4.45 -4.17 -14.80
C GLY A 47 -4.13 -5.26 -13.79
N ARG A 48 -2.86 -5.47 -13.44
CA ARG A 48 -2.43 -6.48 -12.48
C ARG A 48 -3.09 -6.37 -11.09
N ALA A 49 -3.33 -5.15 -10.60
CA ALA A 49 -4.01 -4.93 -9.33
C ALA A 49 -5.52 -5.10 -9.47
N TYR A 50 -6.08 -4.60 -10.56
CA TYR A 50 -7.49 -4.73 -10.86
C TYR A 50 -7.90 -6.20 -11.06
N GLU A 51 -7.12 -6.98 -11.82
CA GLU A 51 -7.35 -8.41 -12.00
C GLU A 51 -7.26 -9.17 -10.68
N THR A 52 -6.32 -8.80 -9.79
CA THR A 52 -6.26 -9.39 -8.44
C THR A 52 -7.55 -9.13 -7.66
N ALA A 53 -8.07 -7.88 -7.73
CA ALA A 53 -9.31 -7.50 -7.07
C ALA A 53 -10.53 -8.25 -7.62
N LEU A 54 -10.58 -8.52 -8.93
CA LEU A 54 -11.69 -9.23 -9.57
C LEU A 54 -11.90 -10.62 -8.99
N HIS A 55 -10.87 -11.37 -8.62
CA HIS A 55 -11.01 -12.67 -7.96
C HIS A 55 -11.77 -12.57 -6.64
N THR A 56 -11.48 -11.56 -5.82
CA THR A 56 -12.22 -11.33 -4.57
C THR A 56 -13.63 -10.82 -4.84
N ALA A 57 -13.79 -9.94 -5.82
CA ALA A 57 -15.08 -9.40 -6.23
C ALA A 57 -16.04 -10.51 -6.71
N GLU A 58 -15.53 -11.48 -7.46
CA GLU A 58 -16.30 -12.65 -7.91
C GLU A 58 -16.77 -13.50 -6.73
N VAL A 59 -15.88 -13.83 -5.79
CA VAL A 59 -16.21 -14.64 -4.60
C VAL A 59 -17.26 -13.93 -3.72
N LEU A 60 -17.19 -12.61 -3.61
CA LEU A 60 -18.10 -11.82 -2.76
C LEU A 60 -19.32 -11.30 -3.52
N SER A 61 -19.43 -11.54 -4.84
CA SER A 61 -20.48 -10.99 -5.72
C SER A 61 -20.58 -9.46 -5.62
N GLN A 62 -19.44 -8.76 -5.59
CA GLN A 62 -19.32 -7.32 -5.44
C GLN A 62 -18.67 -6.67 -6.67
N ASN A 63 -18.83 -5.35 -6.78
CA ASN A 63 -18.14 -4.55 -7.80
C ASN A 63 -16.84 -3.97 -7.27
N VAL A 64 -15.89 -3.74 -8.18
CA VAL A 64 -14.61 -3.07 -7.87
C VAL A 64 -14.68 -1.60 -8.28
N THR A 65 -14.38 -0.70 -7.35
CA THR A 65 -14.22 0.75 -7.60
C THR A 65 -12.75 1.08 -7.80
N LYS A 66 -12.40 1.67 -8.94
CA LYS A 66 -11.02 2.12 -9.21
C LYS A 66 -10.71 3.42 -8.47
N LEU A 67 -9.53 3.49 -7.86
CA LEU A 67 -8.96 4.68 -7.25
C LEU A 67 -7.72 5.08 -8.04
N ASP A 68 -7.84 6.08 -8.89
CA ASP A 68 -6.77 6.48 -9.82
C ASP A 68 -5.49 6.86 -9.08
N PHE A 69 -5.59 7.46 -7.90
CA PHE A 69 -4.42 7.86 -7.11
C PHE A 69 -3.62 6.67 -6.56
N MET A 70 -4.18 5.45 -6.57
CA MET A 70 -3.50 4.23 -6.10
C MET A 70 -2.73 3.50 -7.21
N HIS A 71 -2.55 4.10 -8.41
CA HIS A 71 -1.59 3.56 -9.37
C HIS A 71 -0.19 3.51 -8.74
N GLU A 72 0.66 2.58 -9.23
CA GLU A 72 2.01 2.43 -8.65
C GLU A 72 2.80 3.72 -8.74
N ILE A 73 3.50 4.05 -7.66
CA ILE A 73 4.38 5.22 -7.63
C ILE A 73 5.52 5.05 -8.64
N ARG A 74 5.95 6.15 -9.18
CA ARG A 74 7.13 6.21 -10.06
C ARG A 74 8.35 6.63 -9.27
N TRP A 75 9.50 6.24 -9.74
CA TRP A 75 10.80 6.64 -9.23
C TRP A 75 11.74 6.94 -10.39
N GLY A 76 12.90 7.48 -10.09
CA GLY A 76 13.88 7.87 -11.09
C GLY A 76 14.33 9.31 -10.94
N SER A 77 15.26 9.71 -11.77
CA SER A 77 15.84 11.05 -11.74
C SER A 77 14.87 12.10 -12.30
N SER A 78 14.68 13.20 -11.56
CA SER A 78 13.88 14.36 -11.97
C SER A 78 14.67 15.35 -12.86
N ASP A 79 16.01 15.29 -12.84
CA ASP A 79 16.90 16.22 -13.53
C ASP A 79 17.78 15.55 -14.61
N GLY A 80 17.54 14.27 -14.87
CA GLY A 80 18.27 13.46 -15.86
C GLY A 80 19.67 13.05 -15.44
N LYS A 81 20.12 13.39 -14.23
CA LYS A 81 21.39 12.92 -13.70
C LYS A 81 21.28 11.49 -13.21
N GLU A 82 22.42 10.82 -13.14
CA GLU A 82 22.49 9.46 -12.61
C GLU A 82 22.00 9.42 -11.16
N ILE A 83 21.19 8.41 -10.84
CA ILE A 83 20.70 8.11 -9.51
C ILE A 83 20.91 6.61 -9.23
N TYR A 84 21.29 6.27 -7.99
CA TYR A 84 21.58 4.90 -7.60
C TYR A 84 20.37 3.99 -7.85
N LYS A 85 20.59 2.88 -8.60
CA LYS A 85 19.54 1.90 -8.93
C LYS A 85 18.25 2.54 -9.44
N GLU A 86 18.38 3.54 -10.32
CA GLU A 86 17.25 4.28 -10.89
C GLU A 86 16.33 4.92 -9.84
N GLY A 87 16.79 5.06 -8.60
CA GLY A 87 16.00 5.63 -7.50
C GLY A 87 14.94 4.70 -6.93
N HIS A 88 15.04 3.39 -7.21
CA HIS A 88 14.10 2.40 -6.69
C HIS A 88 14.03 2.46 -5.16
N PRO A 89 12.85 2.62 -4.52
CA PRO A 89 12.73 2.97 -3.11
C PRO A 89 13.42 2.01 -2.14
N TRP A 90 13.31 0.70 -2.36
CA TRP A 90 13.92 -0.32 -1.50
C TRP A 90 15.44 -0.29 -1.60
N ASP A 91 16.01 -0.12 -2.81
CA ASP A 91 17.46 0.03 -3.00
C ASP A 91 17.98 1.35 -2.44
N THR A 92 17.23 2.44 -2.60
CA THR A 92 17.52 3.75 -2.01
C THR A 92 17.60 3.67 -0.48
N SER A 93 16.68 2.95 0.16
CA SER A 93 16.70 2.72 1.61
C SER A 93 17.99 2.01 2.06
N LEU A 94 18.37 0.93 1.36
CA LEU A 94 19.60 0.19 1.66
C LEU A 94 20.85 1.05 1.44
N TYR A 95 20.87 1.83 0.38
CA TYR A 95 21.98 2.74 0.07
C TYR A 95 22.13 3.83 1.13
N ALA A 96 21.02 4.43 1.57
CA ALA A 96 21.05 5.41 2.66
C ALA A 96 21.63 4.81 3.96
N ILE A 97 21.23 3.60 4.33
CA ILE A 97 21.78 2.88 5.48
C ILE A 97 23.29 2.64 5.29
N SER A 98 23.73 2.23 4.10
CA SER A 98 25.15 1.97 3.82
C SER A 98 26.04 3.22 3.96
N LEU A 99 25.45 4.41 3.79
CA LEU A 99 26.09 5.70 4.01
C LEU A 99 25.98 6.21 5.45
N GLY A 100 25.39 5.43 6.37
CA GLY A 100 25.24 5.76 7.79
C GLY A 100 24.03 6.63 8.12
N HIS A 101 23.09 6.83 7.17
CA HIS A 101 21.87 7.58 7.45
C HIS A 101 20.84 6.75 8.23
N SER A 102 20.12 7.40 9.14
CA SER A 102 18.94 6.83 9.78
C SER A 102 17.73 7.02 8.88
N LEU A 103 16.97 5.95 8.61
CA LEU A 103 15.72 6.05 7.85
C LEU A 103 14.60 6.75 8.64
N MET A 104 14.77 6.95 9.95
CA MET A 104 13.83 7.71 10.78
C MET A 104 14.05 9.22 10.69
N ASP A 105 15.20 9.67 10.15
CA ASP A 105 15.50 11.07 9.88
C ASP A 105 15.52 11.28 8.37
N GLU A 106 14.54 12.01 7.85
CA GLU A 106 14.42 12.26 6.41
C GLU A 106 15.30 13.42 5.90
N GLY A 107 16.13 14.02 6.73
CA GLY A 107 17.02 15.13 6.33
C GLY A 107 17.95 14.77 5.16
N TRP A 108 18.44 13.54 5.11
CA TRP A 108 19.30 13.04 4.03
C TRP A 108 18.65 13.04 2.65
N THR A 109 17.33 12.94 2.58
CA THR A 109 16.59 12.95 1.30
C THR A 109 16.71 14.26 0.53
N LYS A 110 17.05 15.34 1.23
CA LYS A 110 17.17 16.71 0.68
C LYS A 110 18.53 16.99 0.04
N SER A 111 19.47 16.06 0.11
CA SER A 111 20.82 16.22 -0.41
C SER A 111 21.14 15.19 -1.50
N SER A 112 22.18 15.50 -2.32
CA SER A 112 22.73 14.54 -3.27
C SER A 112 23.26 13.30 -2.52
N PRO A 113 23.08 12.08 -3.04
CA PRO A 113 22.53 11.70 -4.34
C PRO A 113 21.03 11.39 -4.34
N PHE A 114 20.27 11.82 -3.34
CA PHE A 114 18.88 11.39 -3.14
C PHE A 114 17.84 12.40 -3.61
N SER A 115 18.16 13.70 -3.55
CA SER A 115 17.18 14.80 -3.68
C SER A 115 16.53 14.95 -5.06
N ASN A 116 17.09 14.32 -6.10
CA ASN A 116 16.55 14.35 -7.45
C ASN A 116 15.61 13.18 -7.79
N ASN A 117 15.19 12.38 -6.80
CA ASN A 117 14.26 11.28 -7.05
C ASN A 117 12.82 11.77 -7.14
N ILE A 118 12.12 11.47 -8.25
CA ILE A 118 10.71 11.81 -8.43
C ILE A 118 9.78 11.12 -7.43
N VAL A 119 10.24 10.08 -6.74
CA VAL A 119 9.46 9.34 -5.74
C VAL A 119 8.85 10.26 -4.67
N PHE A 120 9.52 11.36 -4.32
CA PHE A 120 9.02 12.28 -3.30
C PHE A 120 7.67 12.90 -3.69
N SER A 121 7.55 13.38 -4.93
CA SER A 121 6.29 13.93 -5.43
C SER A 121 5.19 12.87 -5.56
N GLU A 122 5.54 11.63 -5.85
CA GLU A 122 4.59 10.52 -5.90
C GLU A 122 4.07 10.15 -4.50
N VAL A 123 4.94 10.15 -3.47
CA VAL A 123 4.54 9.94 -2.08
C VAL A 123 3.63 11.05 -1.60
N GLU A 124 3.96 12.32 -1.89
CA GLU A 124 3.11 13.48 -1.57
C GLU A 124 1.74 13.40 -2.27
N ARG A 125 1.70 12.97 -3.53
CA ARG A 125 0.45 12.75 -4.27
C ARG A 125 -0.43 11.70 -3.59
N VAL A 126 0.13 10.54 -3.25
CA VAL A 126 -0.62 9.48 -2.56
C VAL A 126 -1.12 9.99 -1.21
N ALA A 127 -0.30 10.70 -0.43
CA ALA A 127 -0.68 11.27 0.86
C ALA A 127 -1.89 12.22 0.73
N ALA A 128 -1.81 13.20 -0.17
CA ALA A 128 -2.87 14.19 -0.35
C ALA A 128 -4.20 13.58 -0.83
N GLU A 129 -4.15 12.64 -1.76
CA GLU A 129 -5.34 11.99 -2.29
C GLU A 129 -5.93 10.97 -1.30
N SER A 130 -5.10 10.32 -0.48
CA SER A 130 -5.57 9.40 0.56
C SER A 130 -6.37 10.12 1.64
N ASP A 131 -6.01 11.34 2.02
CA ASP A 131 -6.78 12.13 2.99
C ASP A 131 -8.18 12.46 2.44
N LYS A 132 -8.30 12.82 1.16
CA LYS A 132 -9.61 13.04 0.51
C LYS A 132 -10.43 11.75 0.45
N TRP A 133 -9.79 10.63 0.12
CA TRP A 133 -10.46 9.33 0.09
C TRP A 133 -10.93 8.91 1.49
N LEU A 134 -10.09 9.04 2.51
CA LEU A 134 -10.45 8.74 3.90
C LEU A 134 -11.56 9.67 4.41
N GLU A 135 -11.55 10.96 4.04
CA GLU A 135 -12.64 11.88 4.39
C GLU A 135 -13.97 11.44 3.76
N SER A 136 -13.96 10.93 2.52
CA SER A 136 -15.15 10.34 1.89
C SER A 136 -15.64 9.07 2.59
N LEU A 137 -14.80 8.43 3.39
CA LEU A 137 -15.11 7.27 4.21
C LEU A 137 -15.46 7.65 5.66
N GLY A 138 -15.49 8.94 6.00
CA GLY A 138 -15.84 9.45 7.30
C GLY A 138 -14.67 9.72 8.25
N TYR A 139 -13.44 9.84 7.73
CA TYR A 139 -12.22 10.09 8.52
C TYR A 139 -11.46 11.30 8.02
N ARG A 140 -11.61 12.44 8.69
CA ARG A 140 -10.91 13.68 8.32
C ARG A 140 -9.58 13.79 9.04
N ARG A 141 -8.52 14.09 8.30
CA ARG A 141 -7.17 14.28 8.85
C ARG A 141 -7.12 15.50 9.80
N GLU A 142 -6.60 15.31 11.00
CA GLU A 142 -6.28 16.37 11.98
C GLU A 142 -4.87 16.17 12.54
N GLY A 143 -3.90 16.87 11.98
CA GLY A 143 -2.48 16.69 12.32
C GLY A 143 -2.01 15.25 12.01
N ALA A 144 -1.54 14.55 13.04
CA ALA A 144 -1.07 13.17 12.93
C ALA A 144 -2.20 12.11 13.07
N ASN A 145 -3.44 12.54 13.35
CA ASN A 145 -4.57 11.67 13.64
C ASN A 145 -5.71 11.88 12.65
N TYR A 146 -6.78 11.13 12.83
CA TYR A 146 -8.02 11.27 12.07
C TYR A 146 -9.20 11.52 13.02
N ARG A 147 -10.06 12.48 12.68
CA ARG A 147 -11.35 12.70 13.33
C ARG A 147 -12.39 11.84 12.66
N VAL A 148 -13.16 11.07 13.43
CA VAL A 148 -14.32 10.33 12.96
C VAL A 148 -15.47 11.32 12.72
N VAL A 149 -15.78 11.63 11.47
CA VAL A 149 -16.81 12.58 11.05
C VAL A 149 -18.01 11.93 10.38
N GLY A 150 -17.88 10.68 9.95
CA GLY A 150 -18.94 9.88 9.32
C GLY A 150 -19.88 9.28 10.36
N ASP A 151 -21.10 8.94 9.91
CA ASP A 151 -22.12 8.25 10.73
C ASP A 151 -22.02 6.71 10.59
N ASP A 152 -21.52 6.22 9.45
CA ASP A 152 -21.40 4.81 9.11
C ASP A 152 -19.94 4.47 8.85
N THR A 153 -19.19 4.25 9.92
CA THR A 153 -17.75 3.97 9.87
C THR A 153 -17.38 2.57 10.36
N ASP A 154 -18.32 1.80 10.92
CA ASP A 154 -18.11 0.39 11.30
C ASP A 154 -18.28 -0.52 10.08
N ARG A 155 -17.24 -0.57 9.25
CA ARG A 155 -17.22 -1.38 8.02
C ARG A 155 -15.83 -1.89 7.71
N THR A 156 -15.77 -2.96 6.91
CA THR A 156 -14.54 -3.50 6.35
C THR A 156 -14.48 -3.20 4.85
N ILE A 157 -13.35 -2.64 4.40
CA ILE A 157 -13.09 -2.39 2.98
C ILE A 157 -11.79 -3.06 2.56
N ALA A 158 -11.69 -3.45 1.29
CA ALA A 158 -10.46 -3.97 0.71
C ALA A 158 -9.92 -3.01 -0.37
N LEU A 159 -8.61 -2.81 -0.40
CA LEU A 159 -7.90 -2.01 -1.39
C LEU A 159 -6.77 -2.83 -2.01
N PHE A 160 -6.91 -3.14 -3.28
CA PHE A 160 -5.93 -3.86 -4.08
C PHE A 160 -5.01 -2.88 -4.78
N SER A 161 -3.69 -3.00 -4.55
CA SER A 161 -2.74 -2.01 -5.03
C SER A 161 -1.33 -2.62 -5.23
N HIS A 162 -0.30 -1.83 -5.07
CA HIS A 162 1.09 -2.16 -5.36
C HIS A 162 1.97 -2.00 -4.12
N GLY A 163 3.23 -2.41 -4.24
CA GLY A 163 4.18 -2.28 -3.14
C GLY A 163 4.45 -0.82 -2.77
N GLY A 164 4.76 0.01 -3.75
CA GLY A 164 5.15 1.40 -3.50
C GLY A 164 3.97 2.29 -3.10
N SER A 165 2.85 2.25 -3.83
CA SER A 165 1.68 3.06 -3.48
C SER A 165 1.06 2.67 -2.13
N SER A 166 1.05 1.37 -1.78
CA SER A 166 0.63 0.94 -0.44
C SER A 166 1.60 1.39 0.65
N SER A 167 2.92 1.36 0.40
CA SER A 167 3.92 1.88 1.35
C SER A 167 3.78 3.39 1.54
N ALA A 168 3.48 4.15 0.48
CA ALA A 168 3.23 5.59 0.58
C ALA A 168 1.95 5.90 1.38
N LEU A 169 0.87 5.15 1.13
CA LEU A 169 -0.36 5.26 1.92
C LEU A 169 -0.11 4.95 3.40
N LEU A 170 0.57 3.83 3.71
CA LEU A 170 0.90 3.43 5.07
C LEU A 170 1.81 4.45 5.76
N SER A 171 2.82 4.97 5.05
CA SER A 171 3.71 6.03 5.55
C SER A 171 2.91 7.23 6.04
N HIS A 172 2.01 7.73 5.22
CA HIS A 172 1.17 8.87 5.55
C HIS A 172 0.20 8.57 6.71
N MET A 173 -0.51 7.45 6.64
CA MET A 173 -1.50 7.09 7.68
C MET A 173 -0.87 6.87 9.06
N LEU A 174 0.30 6.23 9.10
CA LEU A 174 1.01 5.87 10.34
C LEU A 174 1.99 6.94 10.82
N ASN A 175 2.19 8.01 10.05
CA ASN A 175 3.20 9.05 10.32
C ASN A 175 4.63 8.49 10.44
N LEU A 176 4.96 7.53 9.59
CA LEU A 176 6.29 6.93 9.53
C LEU A 176 7.00 7.35 8.24
N PRO A 177 8.32 7.54 8.25
CA PRO A 177 9.07 7.86 7.06
C PRO A 177 8.88 6.80 5.96
N PHE A 178 8.66 7.24 4.72
CA PHE A 178 8.38 6.36 3.59
C PHE A 178 9.48 5.31 3.37
N PHE A 179 10.74 5.72 3.36
CA PHE A 179 11.86 4.81 3.15
C PHE A 179 12.06 3.82 4.31
N TYR A 180 11.67 4.21 5.54
CA TYR A 180 11.62 3.29 6.66
C TYR A 180 10.59 2.19 6.41
N LEU A 181 9.38 2.53 5.97
CA LEU A 181 8.35 1.55 5.65
C LEU A 181 8.74 0.64 4.48
N CYS A 182 9.36 1.16 3.43
CA CYS A 182 9.91 0.34 2.36
C CYS A 182 10.87 -0.73 2.89
N ARG A 183 11.63 -0.42 3.95
CA ARG A 183 12.55 -1.38 4.57
C ARG A 183 11.88 -2.29 5.58
N ALA A 184 10.94 -1.78 6.37
CA ALA A 184 10.27 -2.53 7.44
C ALA A 184 9.23 -3.52 6.91
N ILE A 185 8.54 -3.17 5.81
CA ILE A 185 7.50 -3.99 5.19
C ILE A 185 7.80 -4.10 3.69
N CYS A 186 8.24 -5.28 3.26
CA CYS A 186 8.36 -5.61 1.84
C CYS A 186 7.21 -6.59 1.51
N PRO A 187 6.06 -6.11 1.02
CA PRO A 187 4.90 -6.96 0.85
C PRO A 187 5.15 -8.01 -0.24
N ASP A 188 4.86 -9.28 0.07
CA ASP A 188 4.81 -10.37 -0.92
C ASP A 188 3.67 -10.15 -1.94
N PHE A 189 3.67 -10.88 -3.05
CA PHE A 189 2.51 -10.88 -3.94
C PHE A 189 1.27 -11.39 -3.21
N THR A 190 0.16 -10.71 -3.40
CA THR A 190 -1.13 -10.93 -2.71
C THR A 190 -1.08 -10.84 -1.18
N ALA A 191 0.03 -10.38 -0.60
CA ALA A 191 0.11 -10.20 0.85
C ALA A 191 -0.95 -9.24 1.36
N ILE A 192 -1.46 -9.56 2.55
CA ILE A 192 -2.55 -8.86 3.23
C ILE A 192 -1.97 -8.08 4.40
N THR A 193 -2.28 -6.78 4.44
CA THR A 193 -2.03 -5.91 5.60
C THR A 193 -3.36 -5.31 6.05
N VAL A 194 -3.69 -5.42 7.33
CA VAL A 194 -4.95 -4.95 7.90
C VAL A 194 -4.69 -3.80 8.85
N LEU A 195 -5.37 -2.68 8.58
CA LEU A 195 -5.44 -1.52 9.47
C LEU A 195 -6.83 -1.43 10.09
N SER A 196 -6.88 -1.00 11.35
CA SER A 196 -8.13 -0.61 12.01
C SER A 196 -8.10 0.83 12.48
N LEU A 197 -9.25 1.50 12.42
CA LEU A 197 -9.50 2.81 12.98
C LEU A 197 -10.75 2.72 13.85
N SER A 198 -10.80 3.49 14.97
CA SER A 198 -12.01 3.60 15.78
C SER A 198 -13.17 4.12 14.94
N ASP A 199 -14.38 3.73 15.28
CA ASP A 199 -15.66 4.15 14.70
C ASP A 199 -16.43 5.13 15.63
N GLU A 200 -15.85 5.49 16.78
CA GLU A 200 -16.45 6.42 17.74
C GLU A 200 -16.58 7.82 17.13
N LYS A 201 -17.81 8.17 16.74
CA LYS A 201 -18.12 9.46 16.11
C LYS A 201 -17.67 10.65 16.95
N GLY A 202 -16.98 11.59 16.34
CA GLY A 202 -16.42 12.76 17.00
C GLY A 202 -15.09 12.50 17.73
N GLY A 203 -14.69 11.22 17.89
CA GLY A 203 -13.41 10.83 18.48
C GLY A 203 -12.22 11.08 17.55
N LEU A 204 -11.02 11.22 18.13
CA LEU A 204 -9.76 11.14 17.39
C LEU A 204 -9.25 9.70 17.41
N THR A 205 -8.77 9.25 16.25
CA THR A 205 -8.22 7.90 16.08
C THR A 205 -6.90 7.96 15.29
N ALA A 206 -6.02 7.01 15.56
CA ALA A 206 -4.86 6.71 14.75
C ALA A 206 -5.00 5.29 14.20
N PRO A 207 -4.52 5.01 12.98
CA PRO A 207 -4.55 3.64 12.45
C PRO A 207 -3.69 2.70 13.30
N MET A 208 -4.19 1.49 13.53
CA MET A 208 -3.47 0.40 14.16
C MET A 208 -3.28 -0.73 13.15
N ILE A 209 -2.07 -1.28 13.05
CA ILE A 209 -1.79 -2.46 12.23
C ILE A 209 -2.21 -3.69 13.02
N GLU A 210 -3.21 -4.41 12.55
CA GLU A 210 -3.63 -5.70 13.11
C GLU A 210 -2.84 -6.87 12.49
N ILE A 211 -2.56 -6.78 11.18
CA ILE A 211 -1.83 -7.78 10.40
C ILE A 211 -0.90 -7.04 9.45
N ALA A 212 0.33 -7.51 9.31
CA ALA A 212 1.29 -6.96 8.36
C ALA A 212 1.84 -8.07 7.45
N ASN A 213 1.79 -7.85 6.13
CA ASN A 213 2.42 -8.71 5.11
C ASN A 213 2.07 -10.21 5.25
N ASP A 214 0.81 -10.55 5.52
CA ASP A 214 0.38 -11.95 5.60
C ASP A 214 0.19 -12.55 4.21
N SER A 215 1.10 -13.41 3.82
CA SER A 215 1.09 -14.16 2.55
C SER A 215 0.97 -15.68 2.75
N ARG A 216 0.52 -16.15 3.93
CA ARG A 216 0.42 -17.59 4.26
C ARG A 216 -0.45 -18.38 3.29
N HIS A 217 -1.44 -17.75 2.68
CA HIS A 217 -2.33 -18.39 1.68
C HIS A 217 -1.63 -18.82 0.39
N ILE A 218 -0.45 -18.27 0.07
CA ILE A 218 0.35 -18.65 -1.10
C ILE A 218 1.58 -19.49 -0.77
N ARG A 219 1.95 -19.61 0.52
CA ARG A 219 3.12 -20.36 0.96
C ARG A 219 2.74 -21.82 1.16
N SER A 220 3.41 -22.74 0.48
CA SER A 220 3.33 -24.17 0.75
C SER A 220 4.29 -24.53 1.88
N GLY A 221 3.78 -24.64 3.11
CA GLY A 221 4.48 -25.28 4.23
C GLY A 221 5.77 -24.60 4.71
N GLY A 222 5.66 -23.85 5.82
CA GLY A 222 6.79 -23.34 6.58
C GLY A 222 7.28 -21.96 6.12
N VAL A 223 7.59 -21.10 7.08
CA VAL A 223 8.17 -19.78 6.87
C VAL A 223 9.61 -19.97 6.41
N SER A 224 9.89 -19.88 5.11
CA SER A 224 11.25 -19.66 4.61
C SER A 224 11.38 -18.19 4.23
N TYR A 225 12.05 -17.41 5.04
CA TYR A 225 12.56 -16.11 4.62
C TYR A 225 13.85 -16.36 3.83
N GLU A 226 13.76 -16.47 2.51
CA GLU A 226 14.91 -16.24 1.66
C GLU A 226 15.04 -14.70 1.50
N MET A 227 16.06 -14.17 2.13
CA MET A 227 16.49 -12.77 1.99
C MET A 227 17.33 -12.61 0.72
#